data_a522615cd4cc5361340b50f793ce0c0c
#
_entry.id   a522615cd4cc5361340b50f793ce0c0c
#
_cell.length_a   1.000
_cell.length_b   1.000
_cell.length_c   1.000
_cell.angle_alpha   90.00
_cell.angle_beta   90.00
_cell.angle_gamma   90.00
#
_symmetry.space_group_name_H-M   'P 1'
#
loop_
_entity.id
_entity.type
_entity.pdbx_description
1 polymer ?
#
loop_
_entity_poly.entity_id
_entity_poly.type
_entity_poly.pdbx_seq_one_letter_code
_entity_poly.pdbx_strand_id
1 'polypeptide(L)'
;MFLKSLCLRLIGGLIAVVMLVTVGVNKTEPYDVRDPESCRLNFSVLSDVHVEGNNVPRYKAFVQSMQNVKKNRSGNDAIVFLGDSSMNGQSIENLLFHGAVALHLRGEKVLPVIGNHDLGNGNGQGRKLEQRWLDYTAAYFGKQLEHPYYYEVIDGCYFIVLGMEALQDDDETVTTAAQIAWLEDVLALAAESGKPAFVFSHYPMDYAEDETGRSTDRVVDLLAAYAGEHDVFAFVGHTHMPLHLYWSFRDYDGYPEIYLPRLTELYGADDREYGSGTGVGIEVEVYDNEVQVRGRNFVTGEWYRDAWEDDEPLCEMTYPLQHPYPAQ
;
A
#
# COMPACT_ATOMS: atom_id res chain seq x y z
N MET A 1 17.25 14.33 -17.19
CA MET A 1 16.68 13.31 -16.29
C MET A 1 17.67 12.85 -15.21
N PHE A 2 18.83 12.26 -15.51
CA PHE A 2 19.80 11.77 -14.52
C PHE A 2 20.20 12.80 -13.46
N LEU A 3 20.53 14.04 -13.83
CA LEU A 3 20.95 15.07 -12.88
C LEU A 3 19.79 15.46 -11.92
N LYS A 4 18.54 15.59 -12.43
CA LYS A 4 17.37 15.87 -11.61
C LYS A 4 17.15 14.76 -10.57
N SER A 5 17.22 13.49 -10.99
CA SER A 5 17.11 12.33 -10.10
C SER A 5 18.22 12.32 -9.04
N LEU A 6 19.45 12.62 -9.41
CA LEU A 6 20.58 12.70 -8.47
C LEU A 6 20.38 13.81 -7.44
N CYS A 7 19.96 15.00 -7.87
CA CYS A 7 19.66 16.12 -6.96
C CYS A 7 18.53 15.77 -5.98
N LEU A 8 17.42 15.18 -6.45
CA LEU A 8 16.32 14.75 -5.59
C LEU A 8 16.81 13.76 -4.53
N ARG A 9 17.56 12.73 -4.90
CA ARG A 9 18.11 11.75 -3.96
C ARG A 9 19.01 12.39 -2.90
N LEU A 10 19.89 13.31 -3.29
CA LEU A 10 20.79 13.99 -2.36
C LEU A 10 20.03 14.89 -1.37
N ILE A 11 19.09 15.69 -1.86
CA ILE A 11 18.29 16.59 -1.02
C ILE A 11 17.40 15.77 -0.07
N GLY A 12 16.67 14.78 -0.58
CA GLY A 12 15.84 13.92 0.24
C GLY A 12 16.62 13.12 1.28
N GLY A 13 17.79 12.59 0.90
CA GLY A 13 18.68 11.93 1.85
C GLY A 13 19.16 12.86 2.96
N LEU A 14 19.51 14.12 2.65
CA LEU A 14 19.91 15.11 3.64
C LEU A 14 18.76 15.45 4.61
N ILE A 15 17.55 15.68 4.08
CA ILE A 15 16.37 15.97 4.89
C ILE A 15 16.05 14.78 5.80
N ALA A 16 16.06 13.57 5.27
CA ALA A 16 15.81 12.35 6.03
C ALA A 16 16.84 12.17 7.17
N VAL A 17 18.11 12.43 6.92
CA VAL A 17 19.17 12.38 7.96
C VAL A 17 18.94 13.42 9.05
N VAL A 18 18.58 14.65 8.70
CA VAL A 18 18.28 15.70 9.68
C VAL A 18 17.09 15.30 10.55
N MET A 19 16.04 14.74 9.94
CA MET A 19 14.85 14.31 10.68
C MET A 19 15.10 13.08 11.57
N LEU A 20 15.99 12.18 11.16
CA LEU A 20 16.42 11.02 11.96
C LEU A 20 17.03 11.43 13.31
N VAL A 21 17.84 12.47 13.32
CA VAL A 21 18.48 12.95 14.54
C VAL A 21 17.45 13.52 15.54
N THR A 22 16.29 13.94 15.05
CA THR A 22 15.22 14.54 15.87
C THR A 22 14.14 13.54 16.28
N VAL A 23 14.06 12.38 15.60
CA VAL A 23 13.06 11.33 15.85
C VAL A 23 13.65 10.28 16.79
N GLY A 24 13.22 10.28 18.05
CA GLY A 24 13.54 9.18 18.98
C GLY A 24 12.92 7.86 18.48
N VAL A 25 13.68 6.78 18.55
CA VAL A 25 13.26 5.45 18.09
C VAL A 25 12.81 4.63 19.29
N ASN A 26 11.59 4.10 19.26
CA ASN A 26 11.19 3.08 20.20
C ASN A 26 11.91 1.77 19.83
N LYS A 27 12.48 1.09 20.82
CA LYS A 27 13.03 -0.23 20.59
C LYS A 27 11.88 -1.23 20.57
N THR A 28 11.73 -1.91 19.44
CA THR A 28 10.81 -3.04 19.31
C THR A 28 11.63 -4.28 18.97
N GLU A 29 11.15 -5.43 19.38
CA GLU A 29 11.82 -6.69 19.07
C GLU A 29 11.59 -7.08 17.60
N PRO A 30 12.57 -7.74 16.95
CA PRO A 30 12.37 -8.35 15.65
C PRO A 30 11.27 -9.41 15.71
N TYR A 31 10.48 -9.51 14.67
CA TYR A 31 9.42 -10.48 14.50
C TYR A 31 9.68 -11.40 13.29
N ASP A 32 8.85 -12.39 13.11
CA ASP A 32 8.93 -13.30 11.99
C ASP A 32 7.54 -13.65 11.46
N VAL A 33 7.50 -14.17 10.23
CA VAL A 33 6.31 -14.82 9.69
C VAL A 33 5.89 -15.99 10.60
N ARG A 34 4.62 -16.40 10.52
CA ARG A 34 4.06 -17.43 11.42
C ARG A 34 4.79 -18.77 11.33
N ASP A 35 5.08 -19.20 10.09
CA ASP A 35 5.85 -20.42 9.82
C ASP A 35 6.92 -20.14 8.76
N PRO A 36 8.14 -19.75 9.18
CA PRO A 36 9.22 -19.41 8.26
C PRO A 36 9.69 -20.56 7.34
N GLU A 37 9.43 -21.82 7.74
CA GLU A 37 9.88 -22.98 6.96
C GLU A 37 8.97 -23.26 5.75
N SER A 38 7.70 -22.89 5.86
CA SER A 38 6.70 -23.13 4.83
C SER A 38 6.20 -21.84 4.14
N CYS A 39 6.58 -20.66 4.62
CA CYS A 39 6.23 -19.40 3.97
C CYS A 39 6.91 -19.26 2.61
N ARG A 40 6.13 -19.07 1.55
CA ARG A 40 6.60 -18.94 0.15
C ARG A 40 6.91 -17.49 -0.21
N LEU A 41 6.08 -16.59 0.30
CA LEU A 41 6.14 -15.17 0.00
C LEU A 41 5.59 -14.40 1.18
N ASN A 42 6.21 -13.28 1.54
CA ASN A 42 5.66 -12.39 2.55
C ASN A 42 5.87 -10.92 2.18
N PHE A 43 4.89 -10.08 2.51
CA PHE A 43 4.98 -8.66 2.25
C PHE A 43 4.16 -7.85 3.25
N SER A 44 4.56 -6.60 3.46
CA SER A 44 3.83 -5.66 4.31
C SER A 44 3.04 -4.68 3.46
N VAL A 45 1.84 -4.31 3.91
CA VAL A 45 1.01 -3.29 3.27
C VAL A 45 0.67 -2.19 4.26
N LEU A 46 0.94 -0.96 3.87
CA LEU A 46 0.75 0.27 4.64
C LEU A 46 -0.04 1.26 3.79
N SER A 47 -0.89 2.08 4.39
CA SER A 47 -1.74 3.03 3.66
C SER A 47 -1.79 4.40 4.31
N ASP A 48 -2.15 5.42 3.53
CA ASP A 48 -2.57 6.72 4.03
C ASP A 48 -1.58 7.36 5.01
N VAL A 49 -0.33 7.52 4.56
CA VAL A 49 0.75 8.09 5.38
C VAL A 49 0.54 9.57 5.61
N HIS A 50 0.03 10.31 4.61
CA HIS A 50 -0.27 11.74 4.67
C HIS A 50 0.86 12.59 5.26
N VAL A 51 2.07 12.44 4.74
CA VAL A 51 3.19 13.27 5.19
C VAL A 51 2.88 14.74 4.95
N GLU A 52 3.02 15.53 6.02
CA GLU A 52 2.92 17.00 6.00
C GLU A 52 4.25 17.63 6.39
N GLY A 53 4.58 18.74 5.75
CA GLY A 53 5.85 19.43 6.00
C GLY A 53 6.05 19.99 7.42
N ASN A 54 4.98 20.13 8.20
CA ASN A 54 4.97 20.72 9.54
C ASN A 54 4.39 19.79 10.63
N ASN A 55 3.98 18.59 10.32
CA ASN A 55 3.41 17.63 11.28
C ASN A 55 4.47 16.65 11.78
N VAL A 56 5.28 17.08 12.74
CA VAL A 56 6.37 16.26 13.30
C VAL A 56 5.87 14.97 13.96
N PRO A 57 4.78 14.94 14.75
CA PRO A 57 4.26 13.70 15.33
C PRO A 57 3.91 12.65 14.28
N ARG A 58 3.19 13.04 13.21
CA ARG A 58 2.83 12.16 12.10
C ARG A 58 4.06 11.61 11.38
N TYR A 59 5.01 12.49 11.07
CA TYR A 59 6.28 12.08 10.45
C TYR A 59 7.07 11.11 11.34
N LYS A 60 7.08 11.35 12.66
CA LYS A 60 7.73 10.44 13.63
C LYS A 60 7.09 9.05 13.60
N ALA A 61 5.77 8.96 13.60
CA ALA A 61 5.05 7.69 13.51
C ALA A 61 5.40 6.94 12.22
N PHE A 62 5.42 7.65 11.09
CA PHE A 62 5.82 7.10 9.80
C PHE A 62 7.25 6.53 9.82
N VAL A 63 8.24 7.30 10.28
CA VAL A 63 9.63 6.85 10.37
C VAL A 63 9.77 5.65 11.31
N GLN A 64 9.06 5.63 12.44
CA GLN A 64 9.05 4.51 13.37
C GLN A 64 8.50 3.24 12.70
N SER A 65 7.42 3.38 11.94
CA SER A 65 6.82 2.28 11.19
C SER A 65 7.81 1.69 10.18
N MET A 66 8.53 2.53 9.40
CA MET A 66 9.56 2.06 8.47
C MET A 66 10.67 1.25 9.15
N GLN A 67 11.10 1.69 10.32
CA GLN A 67 12.14 0.98 11.07
C GLN A 67 11.66 -0.38 11.57
N ASN A 68 10.37 -0.51 11.90
CA ASN A 68 9.81 -1.76 12.42
C ASN A 68 9.38 -2.73 11.30
N VAL A 69 8.90 -2.24 10.17
CA VAL A 69 8.68 -3.08 8.97
C VAL A 69 9.96 -3.85 8.63
N LYS A 70 11.11 -3.20 8.68
CA LYS A 70 12.41 -3.83 8.38
C LYS A 70 12.89 -4.86 9.42
N LYS A 71 12.23 -5.00 10.56
CA LYS A 71 12.59 -5.97 11.60
C LYS A 71 12.02 -7.37 11.39
N ASN A 72 11.37 -7.63 10.27
CA ASN A 72 11.00 -8.99 9.88
C ASN A 72 12.27 -9.82 9.69
N ARG A 73 12.43 -10.91 10.46
CA ARG A 73 13.61 -11.79 10.41
C ARG A 73 13.70 -12.56 9.10
N SER A 74 12.57 -12.91 8.53
CA SER A 74 12.48 -13.55 7.22
C SER A 74 12.82 -12.59 6.07
N GLY A 75 12.81 -11.27 6.34
CA GLY A 75 12.83 -10.22 5.33
C GLY A 75 11.44 -10.04 4.72
N ASN A 76 11.27 -9.00 3.92
CA ASN A 76 10.05 -8.76 3.15
C ASN A 76 10.35 -8.91 1.66
N ASP A 77 9.54 -9.69 0.94
CA ASP A 77 9.64 -9.80 -0.52
C ASP A 77 9.15 -8.51 -1.20
N ALA A 78 8.21 -7.81 -0.55
CA ALA A 78 7.77 -6.48 -0.95
C ALA A 78 7.24 -5.66 0.25
N ILE A 79 7.24 -4.34 0.08
CA ILE A 79 6.56 -3.40 0.98
C ILE A 79 5.71 -2.48 0.10
N VAL A 80 4.39 -2.50 0.31
CA VAL A 80 3.42 -1.75 -0.48
C VAL A 80 2.94 -0.54 0.30
N PHE A 81 2.87 0.62 -0.37
CA PHE A 81 2.22 1.82 0.14
C PHE A 81 1.00 2.13 -0.72
N LEU A 82 -0.19 2.01 -0.14
CA LEU A 82 -1.49 2.10 -0.85
C LEU A 82 -1.97 3.55 -1.07
N GLY A 83 -1.09 4.43 -1.48
CA GLY A 83 -1.44 5.81 -1.79
C GLY A 83 -1.48 6.75 -0.60
N ASP A 84 -1.82 8.00 -0.89
CA ASP A 84 -1.85 9.11 0.06
C ASP A 84 -0.55 9.22 0.89
N SER A 85 0.56 9.09 0.19
CA SER A 85 1.90 9.20 0.76
C SER A 85 2.16 10.63 1.27
N SER A 86 1.65 11.62 0.56
CA SER A 86 1.71 13.05 0.89
C SER A 86 0.32 13.62 1.16
N MET A 87 0.23 14.71 1.92
CA MET A 87 -1.04 15.34 2.26
C MET A 87 -1.60 16.22 1.12
N ASN A 88 -0.74 16.83 0.31
CA ASN A 88 -1.14 17.79 -0.73
C ASN A 88 -0.33 17.65 -2.02
N GLY A 89 0.40 16.57 -2.22
CA GLY A 89 1.27 16.36 -3.37
C GLY A 89 2.45 17.34 -3.47
N GLN A 90 2.79 18.05 -2.39
CA GLN A 90 3.84 19.09 -2.42
C GLN A 90 5.23 18.48 -2.53
N SER A 91 6.17 19.23 -3.12
CA SER A 91 7.54 18.74 -3.29
C SER A 91 8.23 18.41 -1.96
N ILE A 92 7.96 19.18 -0.91
CA ILE A 92 8.55 18.92 0.41
C ILE A 92 7.99 17.64 1.05
N GLU A 93 6.70 17.38 0.91
CA GLU A 93 6.04 16.19 1.41
C GLU A 93 6.57 14.94 0.70
N ASN A 94 6.66 15.00 -0.64
CA ASN A 94 7.27 13.94 -1.44
C ASN A 94 8.75 13.72 -1.08
N LEU A 95 9.54 14.77 -0.83
CA LEU A 95 10.93 14.64 -0.39
C LEU A 95 11.03 13.94 0.97
N LEU A 96 10.16 14.30 1.91
CA LEU A 96 10.11 13.70 3.24
C LEU A 96 9.70 12.23 3.17
N PHE A 97 8.64 11.89 2.42
CA PHE A 97 8.20 10.51 2.25
C PHE A 97 9.26 9.66 1.57
N HIS A 98 9.60 9.97 0.32
CA HIS A 98 10.53 9.17 -0.48
C HIS A 98 11.94 9.11 0.14
N GLY A 99 12.38 10.21 0.75
CA GLY A 99 13.66 10.25 1.45
C GLY A 99 13.70 9.33 2.66
N ALA A 100 12.64 9.28 3.46
CA ALA A 100 12.53 8.37 4.60
C ALA A 100 12.48 6.91 4.15
N VAL A 101 11.65 6.59 3.15
CA VAL A 101 11.55 5.24 2.59
C VAL A 101 12.92 4.77 2.05
N ALA A 102 13.57 5.59 1.20
CA ALA A 102 14.87 5.24 0.63
C ALA A 102 15.99 5.06 1.68
N LEU A 103 15.88 5.74 2.81
CA LEU A 103 16.84 5.63 3.90
C LEU A 103 16.58 4.39 4.77
N HIS A 104 15.35 4.21 5.21
CA HIS A 104 14.99 3.17 6.17
C HIS A 104 14.74 1.81 5.51
N LEU A 105 14.19 1.79 4.30
CA LEU A 105 13.88 0.58 3.53
C LEU A 105 14.90 0.33 2.41
N ARG A 106 16.13 0.78 2.60
CA ARG A 106 17.18 0.57 1.61
C ARG A 106 17.41 -0.92 1.35
N GLY A 107 17.26 -1.30 0.07
CA GLY A 107 17.44 -2.68 -0.39
C GLY A 107 16.15 -3.50 -0.40
N GLU A 108 15.08 -2.98 0.21
CA GLU A 108 13.75 -3.58 0.12
C GLU A 108 13.09 -3.25 -1.22
N LYS A 109 12.21 -4.12 -1.70
CA LYS A 109 11.37 -3.86 -2.87
C LYS A 109 10.15 -3.06 -2.42
N VAL A 110 10.06 -1.81 -2.86
CA VAL A 110 8.94 -0.91 -2.52
C VAL A 110 8.01 -0.77 -3.72
N LEU A 111 6.72 -0.95 -3.49
CA LEU A 111 5.63 -0.79 -4.46
C LEU A 111 4.73 0.37 -4.04
N PRO A 112 4.96 1.58 -4.57
CA PRO A 112 4.11 2.73 -4.28
C PRO A 112 2.87 2.73 -5.15
N VAL A 113 1.72 3.01 -4.54
CA VAL A 113 0.46 3.35 -5.21
C VAL A 113 0.27 4.87 -5.10
N ILE A 114 -0.38 5.49 -6.07
CA ILE A 114 -0.75 6.90 -6.00
C ILE A 114 -2.15 7.06 -5.41
N GLY A 115 -2.35 8.07 -4.54
CA GLY A 115 -3.65 8.39 -3.96
C GLY A 115 -4.12 9.81 -4.34
N ASN A 116 -5.35 10.15 -3.97
CA ASN A 116 -5.94 11.46 -4.31
C ASN A 116 -5.21 12.65 -3.64
N HIS A 117 -4.70 12.49 -2.44
CA HIS A 117 -3.88 13.51 -1.78
C HIS A 117 -2.52 13.71 -2.47
N ASP A 118 -1.94 12.67 -3.05
CA ASP A 118 -0.73 12.77 -3.88
C ASP A 118 -1.00 13.60 -5.15
N LEU A 119 -2.22 13.58 -5.67
CA LEU A 119 -2.73 14.40 -6.77
C LEU A 119 -3.28 15.77 -6.31
N GLY A 120 -3.19 16.09 -5.00
CA GLY A 120 -3.52 17.40 -4.45
C GLY A 120 -4.95 17.55 -3.94
N ASN A 121 -5.73 16.48 -3.92
CA ASN A 121 -7.07 16.43 -3.33
C ASN A 121 -7.96 17.63 -3.74
N GLY A 122 -8.13 17.87 -5.03
CA GLY A 122 -9.01 18.91 -5.52
C GLY A 122 -8.36 20.30 -5.71
N ASN A 123 -7.05 20.41 -5.89
CA ASN A 123 -6.37 21.71 -6.03
C ASN A 123 -6.09 22.17 -7.47
N GLY A 124 -6.63 21.50 -8.50
CA GLY A 124 -6.49 21.87 -9.91
C GLY A 124 -5.10 21.66 -10.50
N GLN A 125 -4.29 20.74 -9.98
CA GLN A 125 -2.95 20.49 -10.45
C GLN A 125 -2.67 19.00 -10.76
N GLY A 126 -3.70 18.19 -10.91
CA GLY A 126 -3.61 16.72 -11.00
C GLY A 126 -2.49 16.20 -11.88
N ARG A 127 -2.45 16.55 -13.18
CA ARG A 127 -1.38 16.08 -14.12
C ARG A 127 0.03 16.48 -13.70
N LYS A 128 0.19 17.68 -13.16
CA LYS A 128 1.49 18.13 -12.69
C LYS A 128 1.96 17.35 -11.47
N LEU A 129 1.02 16.99 -10.60
CA LEU A 129 1.29 16.24 -9.39
C LEU A 129 1.52 14.76 -9.72
N GLU A 130 0.76 14.18 -10.65
CA GLU A 130 1.01 12.85 -11.20
C GLU A 130 2.42 12.75 -11.79
N GLN A 131 2.81 13.69 -12.65
CA GLN A 131 4.17 13.72 -13.19
C GLN A 131 5.23 13.86 -12.09
N ARG A 132 4.92 14.63 -11.04
CA ARG A 132 5.80 14.75 -9.88
C ARG A 132 5.95 13.42 -9.17
N TRP A 133 4.85 12.72 -8.91
CA TRP A 133 4.85 11.41 -8.28
C TRP A 133 5.67 10.40 -9.11
N LEU A 134 5.47 10.34 -10.41
CA LEU A 134 6.27 9.52 -11.34
C LEU A 134 7.76 9.86 -11.28
N ASP A 135 8.13 11.17 -11.26
CA ASP A 135 9.51 11.63 -11.14
C ASP A 135 10.19 11.16 -9.83
N TYR A 136 9.46 11.23 -8.71
CA TYR A 136 9.97 10.79 -7.40
C TYR A 136 10.06 9.26 -7.32
N THR A 137 9.07 8.55 -7.80
CA THR A 137 9.05 7.08 -7.92
C THR A 137 10.26 6.60 -8.73
N ALA A 138 10.52 7.22 -9.87
CA ALA A 138 11.71 6.93 -10.67
C ALA A 138 13.02 7.27 -9.94
N ALA A 139 13.05 8.41 -9.24
CA ALA A 139 14.26 8.88 -8.55
C ALA A 139 14.64 8.02 -7.35
N TYR A 140 13.68 7.59 -6.55
CA TYR A 140 13.92 6.93 -5.27
C TYR A 140 13.79 5.42 -5.33
N PHE A 141 12.83 4.90 -6.10
CA PHE A 141 12.58 3.45 -6.20
C PHE A 141 13.12 2.83 -7.48
N GLY A 142 13.65 3.67 -8.42
CA GLY A 142 14.23 3.18 -9.68
C GLY A 142 13.18 2.73 -10.71
N LYS A 143 11.89 2.98 -10.45
CA LYS A 143 10.79 2.58 -11.32
C LYS A 143 10.53 3.66 -12.36
N GLN A 144 10.90 3.39 -13.62
CA GLN A 144 10.63 4.27 -14.76
C GLN A 144 9.23 3.93 -15.30
N LEU A 145 8.21 4.55 -14.74
CA LEU A 145 6.81 4.31 -15.10
C LEU A 145 6.34 5.37 -16.12
N GLU A 146 5.54 4.94 -17.10
CA GLU A 146 4.86 5.82 -18.04
C GLU A 146 3.47 6.25 -17.53
N HIS A 147 2.86 5.40 -16.71
CA HIS A 147 1.56 5.56 -16.07
C HIS A 147 1.66 5.29 -14.58
N PRO A 148 0.70 5.75 -13.75
CA PRO A 148 0.67 5.46 -12.32
C PRO A 148 0.27 4.00 -12.01
N TYR A 149 -0.13 3.22 -13.00
CA TYR A 149 -0.42 1.80 -12.87
C TYR A 149 0.69 0.95 -13.49
N TYR A 150 0.96 -0.20 -12.89
CA TYR A 150 2.02 -1.12 -13.30
C TYR A 150 1.86 -2.47 -12.61
N TYR A 151 2.65 -3.45 -12.99
CA TYR A 151 2.77 -4.69 -12.22
C TYR A 151 4.23 -5.09 -12.02
N GLU A 152 4.46 -5.90 -11.00
CA GLU A 152 5.70 -6.64 -10.80
C GLU A 152 5.40 -8.11 -10.54
N VAL A 153 6.32 -8.97 -10.93
CA VAL A 153 6.24 -10.41 -10.65
C VAL A 153 7.26 -10.74 -9.56
N ILE A 154 6.78 -11.28 -8.45
CA ILE A 154 7.60 -11.65 -7.29
C ILE A 154 7.29 -13.11 -6.98
N ASP A 155 8.29 -13.96 -7.06
CA ASP A 155 8.14 -15.42 -6.96
C ASP A 155 7.01 -16.00 -7.83
N GLY A 156 6.77 -15.39 -9.00
CA GLY A 156 5.72 -15.77 -9.93
C GLY A 156 4.31 -15.28 -9.59
N CYS A 157 4.09 -14.68 -8.42
CA CYS A 157 2.87 -13.94 -8.10
C CYS A 157 2.88 -12.58 -8.76
N TYR A 158 1.74 -12.18 -9.31
CA TYR A 158 1.55 -10.86 -9.91
C TYR A 158 1.11 -9.86 -8.85
N PHE A 159 1.92 -8.83 -8.65
CA PHE A 159 1.62 -7.66 -7.82
C PHE A 159 1.16 -6.54 -8.76
N ILE A 160 -0.15 -6.35 -8.86
CA ILE A 160 -0.81 -5.47 -9.83
C ILE A 160 -1.19 -4.18 -9.11
N VAL A 161 -0.60 -3.07 -9.51
CA VAL A 161 -0.89 -1.75 -8.94
C VAL A 161 -1.81 -1.00 -9.88
N LEU A 162 -3.00 -0.67 -9.41
CA LEU A 162 -3.92 0.26 -10.08
C LEU A 162 -3.60 1.68 -9.63
N GLY A 163 -3.57 2.61 -10.56
CA GLY A 163 -3.26 4.01 -10.31
C GLY A 163 -4.44 4.91 -10.62
N MET A 164 -4.55 5.98 -9.86
CA MET A 164 -5.44 7.07 -10.19
C MET A 164 -4.79 7.92 -11.28
N GLU A 165 -5.46 8.14 -12.39
CA GLU A 165 -4.98 8.96 -13.52
C GLU A 165 -5.67 10.32 -13.50
N ALA A 166 -4.89 11.40 -13.60
CA ALA A 166 -5.43 12.74 -13.73
C ALA A 166 -5.80 13.03 -15.18
N LEU A 167 -7.07 13.22 -15.50
CA LEU A 167 -7.54 13.45 -16.88
C LEU A 167 -7.08 14.79 -17.46
N GLN A 168 -7.08 15.84 -16.67
CA GLN A 168 -6.66 17.20 -17.09
C GLN A 168 -6.02 17.94 -15.90
N ASP A 169 -5.99 19.26 -15.95
CA ASP A 169 -5.66 20.08 -14.79
C ASP A 169 -6.81 20.11 -13.75
N ASP A 170 -7.92 19.45 -14.07
CA ASP A 170 -9.02 19.21 -13.16
C ASP A 170 -8.71 18.00 -12.27
N ASP A 171 -9.31 17.98 -11.09
CA ASP A 171 -9.01 17.07 -9.99
C ASP A 171 -9.70 15.71 -10.10
N GLU A 172 -10.32 15.43 -11.23
CA GLU A 172 -10.98 14.17 -11.49
C GLU A 172 -9.94 13.08 -11.69
N THR A 173 -9.95 12.13 -10.78
CA THR A 173 -9.12 10.95 -10.83
C THR A 173 -9.96 9.79 -11.32
N VAL A 174 -9.50 9.13 -12.36
CA VAL A 174 -10.26 8.08 -13.03
C VAL A 174 -9.45 6.82 -13.22
N THR A 175 -10.16 5.72 -13.41
CA THR A 175 -9.61 4.50 -14.00
C THR A 175 -9.95 4.51 -15.48
N THR A 176 -8.96 4.86 -16.30
CA THR A 176 -9.19 5.00 -17.75
C THR A 176 -9.54 3.69 -18.43
N ALA A 177 -10.23 3.75 -19.57
CA ALA A 177 -10.48 2.56 -20.39
C ALA A 177 -9.19 1.85 -20.80
N ALA A 178 -8.09 2.60 -20.95
CA ALA A 178 -6.77 2.04 -21.24
C ALA A 178 -6.23 1.23 -20.06
N GLN A 179 -6.37 1.73 -18.82
CA GLN A 179 -5.97 1.00 -17.62
C GLN A 179 -6.83 -0.26 -17.41
N ILE A 180 -8.13 -0.18 -17.68
CA ILE A 180 -9.03 -1.35 -17.59
C ILE A 180 -8.64 -2.44 -18.58
N ALA A 181 -8.37 -2.07 -19.85
CA ALA A 181 -7.90 -3.03 -20.86
C ALA A 181 -6.53 -3.62 -20.49
N TRP A 182 -5.62 -2.80 -19.96
CA TRP A 182 -4.34 -3.26 -19.46
C TRP A 182 -4.50 -4.23 -18.26
N LEU A 183 -5.44 -3.96 -17.35
CA LEU A 183 -5.73 -4.87 -16.22
C LEU A 183 -6.19 -6.25 -16.73
N GLU A 184 -7.08 -6.28 -17.74
CA GLU A 184 -7.56 -7.51 -18.37
C GLU A 184 -6.40 -8.32 -18.94
N ASP A 185 -5.47 -7.67 -19.67
CA ASP A 185 -4.28 -8.31 -20.24
C ASP A 185 -3.35 -8.86 -19.13
N VAL A 186 -3.15 -8.10 -18.04
CA VAL A 186 -2.27 -8.52 -16.93
C VAL A 186 -2.90 -9.66 -16.14
N LEU A 187 -4.21 -9.66 -15.92
CA LEU A 187 -4.91 -10.78 -15.28
C LEU A 187 -4.79 -12.07 -16.12
N ALA A 188 -4.87 -11.98 -17.45
CA ALA A 188 -4.63 -13.12 -18.31
C ALA A 188 -3.21 -13.70 -18.15
N LEU A 189 -2.18 -12.83 -18.04
CA LEU A 189 -0.81 -13.26 -17.73
C LEU A 189 -0.68 -13.88 -16.34
N ALA A 190 -1.38 -13.31 -15.35
CA ALA A 190 -1.38 -13.83 -14.00
C ALA A 190 -2.01 -15.23 -13.93
N ALA A 191 -3.09 -15.47 -14.68
CA ALA A 191 -3.73 -16.76 -14.80
C ALA A 191 -2.76 -17.87 -15.28
N GLU A 192 -1.89 -17.54 -16.23
CA GLU A 192 -0.88 -18.50 -16.74
C GLU A 192 0.15 -18.91 -15.66
N SER A 193 0.35 -18.10 -14.63
CA SER A 193 1.30 -18.41 -13.55
C SER A 193 0.81 -19.52 -12.62
N GLY A 194 -0.50 -19.69 -12.50
CA GLY A 194 -1.14 -20.61 -11.55
C GLY A 194 -0.90 -20.25 -10.08
N LYS A 195 -0.47 -19.01 -9.81
CA LYS A 195 -0.20 -18.49 -8.46
C LYS A 195 -1.18 -17.35 -8.12
N PRO A 196 -1.38 -17.04 -6.82
CA PRO A 196 -2.23 -15.93 -6.42
C PRO A 196 -1.80 -14.60 -7.05
N ALA A 197 -2.78 -13.78 -7.44
CA ALA A 197 -2.57 -12.40 -7.85
C ALA A 197 -2.94 -11.46 -6.70
N PHE A 198 -2.16 -10.40 -6.53
CA PHE A 198 -2.37 -9.36 -5.51
C PHE A 198 -2.60 -8.02 -6.21
N VAL A 199 -3.78 -7.42 -6.01
CA VAL A 199 -4.18 -6.17 -6.64
C VAL A 199 -4.20 -5.06 -5.59
N PHE A 200 -3.55 -3.95 -5.89
CA PHE A 200 -3.38 -2.82 -4.99
C PHE A 200 -3.96 -1.56 -5.62
N SER A 201 -4.88 -0.93 -4.90
CA SER A 201 -5.48 0.34 -5.30
C SER A 201 -5.56 1.27 -4.09
N HIS A 202 -5.49 2.57 -4.31
CA HIS A 202 -5.80 3.50 -3.23
C HIS A 202 -7.30 3.53 -2.95
N TYR A 203 -8.13 3.63 -3.98
CA TYR A 203 -9.59 3.56 -3.83
C TYR A 203 -10.11 2.13 -3.72
N PRO A 204 -11.22 1.90 -2.99
CA PRO A 204 -12.00 0.67 -3.10
C PRO A 204 -12.32 0.35 -4.55
N MET A 205 -12.41 -0.94 -4.88
CA MET A 205 -12.58 -1.37 -6.27
C MET A 205 -13.90 -0.91 -6.88
N ASP A 206 -14.93 -0.73 -6.06
CA ASP A 206 -16.25 -0.21 -6.44
C ASP A 206 -16.30 1.33 -6.56
N TYR A 207 -15.21 2.04 -6.20
CA TYR A 207 -15.09 3.51 -6.35
C TYR A 207 -14.48 3.93 -7.69
N ALA A 208 -14.19 2.98 -8.58
CA ALA A 208 -13.66 3.30 -9.89
C ALA A 208 -14.65 4.17 -10.69
N GLU A 209 -14.15 5.25 -11.27
CA GLU A 209 -14.90 6.14 -12.16
C GLU A 209 -14.32 6.08 -13.58
N ASP A 210 -15.18 6.20 -14.59
CA ASP A 210 -14.77 6.32 -16.00
C ASP A 210 -14.38 7.76 -16.36
N GLU A 211 -13.93 7.97 -17.61
CA GLU A 211 -13.53 9.30 -18.10
C GLU A 211 -14.69 10.31 -18.17
N THR A 212 -15.90 9.93 -17.84
CA THR A 212 -17.08 10.80 -17.75
C THR A 212 -17.45 11.13 -16.31
N GLY A 213 -16.67 10.69 -15.31
CA GLY A 213 -16.95 10.86 -13.89
C GLY A 213 -18.13 10.01 -13.41
N ARG A 214 -18.37 8.85 -14.03
CA ARG A 214 -19.41 7.91 -13.61
C ARG A 214 -18.79 6.69 -12.97
N SER A 215 -19.36 6.26 -11.87
CA SER A 215 -19.00 4.98 -11.26
C SER A 215 -19.07 3.85 -12.29
N THR A 216 -18.05 2.99 -12.29
CA THR A 216 -17.94 1.83 -13.17
C THR A 216 -17.60 0.59 -12.35
N ASP A 217 -18.38 -0.46 -12.50
CA ASP A 217 -18.13 -1.75 -11.84
C ASP A 217 -17.14 -2.62 -12.64
N ARG A 218 -16.52 -2.09 -13.72
CA ARG A 218 -15.67 -2.89 -14.61
C ARG A 218 -14.44 -3.51 -13.93
N VAL A 219 -13.84 -2.83 -12.96
CA VAL A 219 -12.71 -3.38 -12.19
C VAL A 219 -13.22 -4.54 -11.32
N VAL A 220 -14.34 -4.32 -10.62
CA VAL A 220 -15.02 -5.35 -9.81
C VAL A 220 -15.39 -6.57 -10.68
N ASP A 221 -16.03 -6.33 -11.84
CA ASP A 221 -16.43 -7.39 -12.76
C ASP A 221 -15.24 -8.22 -13.26
N LEU A 222 -14.11 -7.58 -13.59
CA LEU A 222 -12.90 -8.27 -14.02
C LEU A 222 -12.30 -9.12 -12.90
N LEU A 223 -12.21 -8.59 -11.69
CA LEU A 223 -11.66 -9.32 -10.54
C LEU A 223 -12.58 -10.47 -10.12
N ALA A 224 -13.91 -10.25 -10.11
CA ALA A 224 -14.88 -11.29 -9.82
C ALA A 224 -14.85 -12.43 -10.85
N ALA A 225 -14.75 -12.09 -12.14
CA ALA A 225 -14.59 -13.08 -13.19
C ALA A 225 -13.30 -13.88 -13.05
N TYR A 226 -12.19 -13.21 -12.74
CA TYR A 226 -10.89 -13.86 -12.48
C TYR A 226 -10.95 -14.80 -11.26
N ALA A 227 -11.57 -14.33 -10.18
CA ALA A 227 -11.72 -15.07 -8.92
C ALA A 227 -12.52 -16.38 -9.07
N GLY A 228 -13.37 -16.48 -10.10
CA GLY A 228 -14.10 -17.70 -10.41
C GLY A 228 -13.21 -18.92 -10.74
N GLU A 229 -11.99 -18.70 -11.22
CA GLU A 229 -11.06 -19.74 -11.65
C GLU A 229 -9.64 -19.60 -11.08
N HIS A 230 -9.33 -18.49 -10.38
CA HIS A 230 -7.99 -18.16 -9.90
C HIS A 230 -8.05 -17.43 -8.55
N ASP A 231 -6.96 -17.52 -7.79
CA ASP A 231 -6.85 -16.82 -6.52
C ASP A 231 -6.43 -15.35 -6.74
N VAL A 232 -7.24 -14.40 -6.26
CA VAL A 232 -6.94 -12.97 -6.29
C VAL A 232 -7.31 -12.31 -4.98
N PHE A 233 -6.48 -11.36 -4.54
CA PHE A 233 -6.64 -10.61 -3.31
C PHE A 233 -6.49 -9.11 -3.62
N ALA A 234 -7.47 -8.31 -3.23
CA ALA A 234 -7.45 -6.86 -3.41
C ALA A 234 -7.12 -6.15 -2.09
N PHE A 235 -6.31 -5.10 -2.15
CA PHE A 235 -5.93 -4.28 -1.00
C PHE A 235 -6.21 -2.82 -1.32
N VAL A 236 -6.93 -2.15 -0.41
CA VAL A 236 -7.41 -0.78 -0.63
C VAL A 236 -7.20 0.10 0.61
N GLY A 237 -7.00 1.39 0.38
CA GLY A 237 -6.85 2.44 1.39
C GLY A 237 -8.02 3.42 1.40
N HIS A 238 -7.70 4.73 1.41
CA HIS A 238 -8.60 5.87 1.22
C HIS A 238 -9.67 6.07 2.29
N THR A 239 -10.38 5.02 2.65
CA THR A 239 -11.53 5.09 3.57
C THR A 239 -11.12 5.34 5.02
N HIS A 240 -9.82 5.18 5.34
CA HIS A 240 -9.28 5.26 6.69
C HIS A 240 -10.03 4.38 7.71
N MET A 241 -10.71 3.34 7.24
CA MET A 241 -11.46 2.45 8.13
C MET A 241 -10.51 1.81 9.14
N PRO A 242 -10.92 1.75 10.43
CA PRO A 242 -10.14 1.02 11.43
C PRO A 242 -10.02 -0.45 10.99
N LEU A 243 -8.88 -1.06 11.29
CA LEU A 243 -8.71 -2.48 11.02
C LEU A 243 -9.60 -3.26 11.96
N HIS A 244 -10.54 -4.00 11.38
CA HIS A 244 -11.60 -4.73 12.09
C HIS A 244 -11.88 -6.05 11.38
N LEU A 245 -12.06 -7.13 12.15
CA LEU A 245 -12.24 -8.49 11.60
C LEU A 245 -13.36 -8.62 10.57
N TYR A 246 -14.46 -7.91 10.77
CA TYR A 246 -15.64 -8.06 9.90
C TYR A 246 -15.72 -7.01 8.78
N TRP A 247 -15.13 -5.82 8.97
CA TRP A 247 -15.30 -4.72 8.02
C TRP A 247 -14.10 -4.52 7.11
N SER A 248 -12.92 -4.92 7.57
CA SER A 248 -11.69 -4.73 6.80
C SER A 248 -11.35 -5.93 5.91
N PHE A 249 -11.96 -7.09 6.17
CA PHE A 249 -11.71 -8.33 5.42
C PHE A 249 -12.99 -8.76 4.71
N ARG A 250 -13.31 -8.06 3.61
CA ARG A 250 -14.57 -8.25 2.87
C ARG A 250 -14.41 -9.27 1.76
N ASP A 251 -15.48 -9.98 1.48
CA ASP A 251 -15.65 -10.87 0.34
C ASP A 251 -17.09 -10.67 -0.19
N TYR A 252 -17.29 -9.57 -0.92
CA TYR A 252 -18.60 -9.26 -1.45
C TYR A 252 -18.79 -9.75 -2.88
N ASP A 253 -17.73 -9.77 -3.68
CA ASP A 253 -17.77 -10.01 -5.11
C ASP A 253 -17.06 -11.31 -5.51
N GLY A 254 -16.88 -12.23 -4.55
CA GLY A 254 -16.25 -13.52 -4.76
C GLY A 254 -14.72 -13.48 -4.67
N TYR A 255 -14.12 -12.39 -4.18
CA TYR A 255 -12.71 -12.27 -3.85
C TYR A 255 -12.50 -11.44 -2.58
N PRO A 256 -11.45 -11.72 -1.80
CA PRO A 256 -11.12 -10.91 -0.64
C PRO A 256 -10.69 -9.48 -1.03
N GLU A 257 -11.38 -8.48 -0.47
CA GLU A 257 -10.98 -7.08 -0.53
C GLU A 257 -10.63 -6.60 0.88
N ILE A 258 -9.37 -6.24 1.09
CA ILE A 258 -8.79 -5.91 2.39
C ILE A 258 -8.61 -4.40 2.50
N TYR A 259 -9.32 -3.80 3.44
CA TYR A 259 -9.31 -2.36 3.72
C TYR A 259 -8.26 -2.01 4.77
N LEU A 260 -7.37 -1.10 4.44
CA LEU A 260 -6.32 -0.66 5.35
C LEU A 260 -6.67 0.63 6.08
N PRO A 261 -6.30 0.72 7.36
CA PRO A 261 -6.42 1.95 8.12
C PRO A 261 -5.35 2.96 7.72
N ARG A 262 -5.55 4.19 8.12
CA ARG A 262 -4.55 5.25 8.00
C ARG A 262 -3.35 4.96 8.92
N LEU A 263 -2.15 4.85 8.34
CA LEU A 263 -0.92 4.54 9.08
C LEU A 263 -0.58 5.58 10.14
N THR A 264 -0.76 6.86 9.83
CA THR A 264 -0.35 7.95 10.70
C THR A 264 -1.52 8.64 11.40
N GLU A 265 -2.52 7.86 11.77
CA GLU A 265 -3.65 8.36 12.53
C GLU A 265 -3.20 8.89 13.89
N LEU A 266 -3.57 10.12 14.21
CA LEU A 266 -3.22 10.79 15.45
C LEU A 266 -4.50 11.23 16.18
N TYR A 267 -5.39 10.29 16.45
CA TYR A 267 -6.51 10.56 17.33
C TYR A 267 -6.04 10.57 18.79
N GLY A 268 -6.60 11.48 19.60
CA GLY A 268 -6.29 11.52 21.02
C GLY A 268 -6.67 10.22 21.74
N ALA A 269 -6.21 10.05 22.96
CA ALA A 269 -6.48 8.84 23.76
C ALA A 269 -7.99 8.58 23.98
N ASP A 270 -8.84 9.57 23.72
CA ASP A 270 -10.29 9.50 23.90
C ASP A 270 -11.05 9.19 22.58
N ASP A 271 -10.37 9.20 21.42
CA ASP A 271 -10.99 8.99 20.10
C ASP A 271 -10.85 7.52 19.60
N ARG A 272 -11.02 6.58 20.51
CA ARG A 272 -11.12 5.14 20.13
C ARG A 272 -12.31 4.82 19.23
N GLU A 273 -13.18 5.81 19.03
CA GLU A 273 -14.46 5.63 18.35
C GLU A 273 -14.33 5.53 16.82
N TYR A 274 -13.18 5.93 16.24
CA TYR A 274 -13.04 6.02 14.76
C TYR A 274 -11.68 5.61 14.18
N GLY A 275 -10.80 4.91 14.90
CA GLY A 275 -9.51 4.53 14.32
C GLY A 275 -8.79 3.38 15.01
N SER A 276 -7.92 2.69 14.25
CA SER A 276 -7.05 1.62 14.75
C SER A 276 -5.88 2.14 15.59
N GLY A 277 -5.73 3.46 15.70
CA GLY A 277 -4.56 4.09 16.29
C GLY A 277 -3.39 4.23 15.31
N THR A 278 -2.31 4.85 15.80
CA THR A 278 -1.14 5.18 14.97
C THR A 278 -0.27 3.97 14.70
N GLY A 279 0.09 3.75 13.46
CA GLY A 279 1.07 2.75 13.04
C GLY A 279 0.49 1.43 12.54
N VAL A 280 -0.83 1.31 12.44
CA VAL A 280 -1.48 0.05 12.03
C VAL A 280 -1.41 -0.14 10.52
N GLY A 281 -1.03 -1.33 10.11
CA GLY A 281 -1.02 -1.85 8.76
C GLY A 281 -1.10 -3.38 8.84
N ILE A 282 -0.78 -4.07 7.76
CA ILE A 282 -0.89 -5.52 7.69
C ILE A 282 0.39 -6.18 7.19
N GLU A 283 0.58 -7.42 7.63
CA GLU A 283 1.52 -8.40 7.09
C GLU A 283 0.74 -9.47 6.34
N VAL A 284 1.21 -9.83 5.16
CA VAL A 284 0.63 -10.88 4.32
C VAL A 284 1.64 -11.99 4.16
N GLU A 285 1.21 -13.23 4.39
CA GLU A 285 2.03 -14.42 4.31
C GLU A 285 1.35 -15.42 3.38
N VAL A 286 2.07 -15.93 2.40
CA VAL A 286 1.57 -16.90 1.42
C VAL A 286 2.20 -18.25 1.71
N TYR A 287 1.37 -19.25 1.87
CA TYR A 287 1.74 -20.64 2.10
C TYR A 287 1.27 -21.53 0.94
N ASP A 288 1.57 -22.81 0.99
CA ASP A 288 1.23 -23.74 -0.11
C ASP A 288 -0.27 -23.79 -0.43
N ASN A 289 -1.14 -23.60 0.55
CA ASN A 289 -2.59 -23.77 0.43
C ASN A 289 -3.43 -22.64 1.04
N GLU A 290 -2.78 -21.59 1.53
CA GLU A 290 -3.48 -20.45 2.16
C GLU A 290 -2.70 -19.15 2.06
N VAL A 291 -3.44 -18.05 2.12
CA VAL A 291 -2.89 -16.70 2.36
C VAL A 291 -3.36 -16.25 3.72
N GLN A 292 -2.43 -15.82 4.57
CA GLN A 292 -2.71 -15.26 5.86
C GLN A 292 -2.46 -13.76 5.87
N VAL A 293 -3.43 -12.99 6.37
CA VAL A 293 -3.35 -11.54 6.53
C VAL A 293 -3.45 -11.22 8.02
N ARG A 294 -2.46 -10.49 8.57
CA ARG A 294 -2.40 -10.18 10.00
C ARG A 294 -2.20 -8.69 10.23
N GLY A 295 -3.03 -8.10 11.07
CA GLY A 295 -2.86 -6.73 11.54
C GLY A 295 -1.63 -6.57 12.42
N ARG A 296 -0.85 -5.51 12.16
CA ARG A 296 0.32 -5.18 12.96
C ARG A 296 0.39 -3.69 13.24
N ASN A 297 0.73 -3.32 14.46
CA ASN A 297 1.10 -1.95 14.79
C ASN A 297 2.61 -1.77 14.63
N PHE A 298 3.02 -1.12 13.55
CA PHE A 298 4.43 -0.88 13.23
C PHE A 298 5.10 0.20 14.10
N VAL A 299 4.34 0.98 14.87
CA VAL A 299 4.92 1.93 15.85
C VAL A 299 5.30 1.21 17.13
N THR A 300 4.43 0.35 17.67
CA THR A 300 4.72 -0.42 18.89
C THR A 300 5.44 -1.72 18.62
N GLY A 301 5.29 -2.29 17.42
CA GLY A 301 5.82 -3.59 17.02
C GLY A 301 4.95 -4.78 17.46
N GLU A 302 3.75 -4.53 17.98
CA GLU A 302 2.83 -5.55 18.45
C GLU A 302 1.88 -6.02 17.35
N TRP A 303 1.43 -7.27 17.45
CA TRP A 303 0.32 -7.75 16.64
C TRP A 303 -0.95 -7.01 17.04
N TYR A 304 -1.69 -6.52 16.03
CA TYR A 304 -2.87 -5.71 16.26
C TYR A 304 -4.03 -6.59 16.73
N ARG A 305 -4.74 -6.11 17.75
CA ARG A 305 -5.95 -6.72 18.27
C ARG A 305 -7.15 -5.86 17.93
N ASP A 306 -8.24 -6.52 17.56
CA ASP A 306 -9.50 -5.86 17.26
C ASP A 306 -10.13 -5.32 18.55
N ALA A 307 -9.94 -4.03 18.80
CA ALA A 307 -10.48 -3.38 20.00
C ALA A 307 -12.00 -3.16 19.98
N TRP A 308 -12.66 -3.52 18.88
CA TRP A 308 -14.12 -3.41 18.72
C TRP A 308 -14.84 -4.69 19.13
N GLU A 309 -14.10 -5.78 19.31
CA GLU A 309 -14.62 -7.05 19.76
C GLU A 309 -14.36 -7.27 21.26
N ASP A 310 -15.31 -7.90 21.96
CA ASP A 310 -15.31 -8.04 23.43
C ASP A 310 -14.05 -8.73 23.99
N ASP A 311 -13.49 -9.70 23.26
CA ASP A 311 -12.31 -10.45 23.70
C ASP A 311 -10.99 -9.91 23.11
N GLU A 312 -11.02 -8.79 22.39
CA GLU A 312 -9.89 -8.19 21.67
C GLU A 312 -9.05 -9.26 20.93
N PRO A 313 -9.65 -10.03 20.00
CA PRO A 313 -8.92 -11.08 19.29
C PRO A 313 -7.84 -10.49 18.42
N LEU A 314 -6.86 -11.32 18.00
CA LEU A 314 -5.92 -10.89 16.96
C LEU A 314 -6.70 -10.58 15.67
N CYS A 315 -6.42 -9.42 15.09
CA CYS A 315 -7.01 -9.02 13.82
C CYS A 315 -6.28 -9.75 12.69
N GLU A 316 -6.68 -10.98 12.44
CA GLU A 316 -6.08 -11.84 11.43
C GLU A 316 -7.14 -12.64 10.67
N MET A 317 -6.87 -12.90 9.38
CA MET A 317 -7.73 -13.71 8.52
C MET A 317 -6.88 -14.68 7.71
N THR A 318 -7.39 -15.89 7.54
CA THR A 318 -6.76 -16.92 6.71
C THR A 318 -7.70 -17.27 5.57
N TYR A 319 -7.20 -17.18 4.36
CA TYR A 319 -7.93 -17.49 3.13
C TYR A 319 -7.36 -18.76 2.50
N PRO A 320 -8.12 -19.84 2.38
CA PRO A 320 -7.67 -21.02 1.67
C PRO A 320 -7.52 -20.69 0.18
N LEU A 321 -6.44 -21.15 -0.43
CA LEU A 321 -6.24 -21.06 -1.88
C LEU A 321 -7.10 -22.10 -2.59
N GLN A 322 -7.74 -21.72 -3.70
CA GLN A 322 -8.43 -22.63 -4.61
C GLN A 322 -7.42 -23.55 -5.30
N HIS A 323 -6.24 -23.01 -5.59
CA HIS A 323 -5.15 -23.72 -6.25
C HIS A 323 -3.91 -23.69 -5.33
N PRO A 324 -3.49 -24.84 -4.79
CA PRO A 324 -2.27 -24.91 -4.00
C PRO A 324 -1.07 -24.36 -4.79
N TYR A 325 -0.17 -23.70 -4.08
CA TYR A 325 1.05 -23.16 -4.66
C TYR A 325 1.80 -24.27 -5.40
N PRO A 326 2.21 -24.08 -6.66
CA PRO A 326 2.89 -25.11 -7.41
C PRO A 326 4.11 -25.65 -6.66
N ALA A 327 4.24 -26.97 -6.55
CA ALA A 327 5.43 -27.58 -5.97
C ALA A 327 6.66 -27.16 -6.77
N GLN A 328 7.73 -26.77 -6.08
CA GLN A 328 9.02 -26.41 -6.69
C GLN A 328 9.70 -27.61 -7.30
#